data_dfb6f33e7d223256b070fd56e86e5827
#
_entry.id   dfb6f33e7d223256b070fd56e86e5827
#
_cell.length_a   1.000
_cell.length_b   1.000
_cell.length_c   1.000
_cell.angle_alpha   90.00
_cell.angle_beta   90.00
_cell.angle_gamma   90.00
#
_symmetry.space_group_name_H-M   'P 1'
#
loop_
_entity.id
_entity.type
_entity.pdbx_description
1 polymer ?
#
loop_
_entity_poly.entity_id
_entity_poly.type
_entity_poly.pdbx_seq_one_letter_code
_entity_poly.pdbx_strand_id
1 'polypeptide(L)'
;MTQNPSTNDTVYAQISAADEQYFMPVFGKRTPLCIVAGHGVYLTDSADNQYLDMIGGIAVNVLGHAHPRLTAAICEQAKRLVHCSNYYYNIPQTQLAERLALLSGLPGAHVFFGNSGAEVNEAAIKLARGYFYYQGQPRSKIISAVKSFHGRTLATATATGQSKYSQAFAPLPAGFEHIPYNDTRVMLSAIDHQTCAVIMELVQGESGVIPADPEYMHMIEKRCRETGAILIIDEIQTGIGRTGHFLASSHYGLQPDIITLAKGLAGGLPIGAIIANGKASSGFHIGDHGSTFGGNPLVCRAGLAVLDELEASHLVENAAITGTLLQNGIRELSRMTGLISDVRGLGLMIGFELNKPVALDVKRALMLEGVLVGSVGDQIVRLLPPLILEESHVEIFLQKLKNVLEALPV
;
A
#
# COMPACT_ATOMS: atom_id res chain seq x y z
N MET A 1 3.20 -30.22 20.81
CA MET A 1 2.73 -28.90 21.33
C MET A 1 3.95 -28.00 21.40
N THR A 2 4.23 -27.25 20.32
CA THR A 2 5.29 -26.24 20.30
C THR A 2 4.83 -25.09 21.20
N GLN A 3 5.60 -24.79 22.25
CA GLN A 3 5.31 -23.67 23.14
C GLN A 3 5.35 -22.38 22.38
N ASN A 4 4.38 -21.50 22.62
CA ASN A 4 4.36 -20.14 22.06
C ASN A 4 5.68 -19.44 22.49
N PRO A 5 6.51 -18.92 21.57
CA PRO A 5 7.83 -18.36 21.91
C PRO A 5 7.79 -17.25 22.97
N SER A 6 6.65 -16.61 23.17
CA SER A 6 6.48 -15.49 24.12
C SER A 6 6.13 -15.91 25.57
N THR A 7 5.92 -17.20 25.89
CA THR A 7 5.41 -17.58 27.21
C THR A 7 6.40 -17.37 28.38
N ASN A 8 7.70 -17.18 28.09
CA ASN A 8 8.73 -16.87 29.08
C ASN A 8 9.41 -15.53 28.85
N ASP A 9 8.94 -14.72 27.85
CA ASP A 9 9.51 -13.42 27.54
C ASP A 9 8.94 -12.34 28.48
N THR A 10 9.74 -11.94 29.46
CA THR A 10 9.37 -10.91 30.44
C THR A 10 9.22 -9.54 29.81
N VAL A 11 9.99 -9.22 28.74
CA VAL A 11 9.89 -7.96 28.00
C VAL A 11 8.56 -7.91 27.25
N TYR A 12 8.21 -8.98 26.53
CA TYR A 12 6.91 -9.07 25.87
C TYR A 12 5.75 -8.89 26.85
N ALA A 13 5.80 -9.59 28.00
CA ALA A 13 4.73 -9.51 29.02
C ALA A 13 4.57 -8.08 29.57
N GLN A 14 5.68 -7.40 29.82
CA GLN A 14 5.66 -6.01 30.31
C GLN A 14 5.11 -5.04 29.24
N ILE A 15 5.57 -5.16 27.98
CA ILE A 15 5.15 -4.27 26.90
C ILE A 15 3.69 -4.52 26.52
N SER A 16 3.23 -5.78 26.47
CA SER A 16 1.83 -6.09 26.17
C SER A 16 0.87 -5.56 27.23
N ALA A 17 1.24 -5.66 28.51
CA ALA A 17 0.44 -5.09 29.60
C ALA A 17 0.36 -3.54 29.53
N ALA A 18 1.46 -2.89 29.20
CA ALA A 18 1.48 -1.43 28.98
C ALA A 18 0.65 -1.03 27.74
N ASP A 19 0.73 -1.79 26.64
CA ASP A 19 -0.10 -1.55 25.45
C ASP A 19 -1.59 -1.67 25.77
N GLU A 20 -2.00 -2.70 26.51
CA GLU A 20 -3.40 -2.88 26.93
C GLU A 20 -3.89 -1.74 27.84
N GLN A 21 -3.01 -1.20 28.66
CA GLN A 21 -3.36 -0.12 29.60
C GLN A 21 -3.43 1.26 28.94
N TYR A 22 -2.51 1.58 28.02
CA TYR A 22 -2.31 2.95 27.54
C TYR A 22 -2.65 3.15 26.07
N PHE A 23 -2.77 2.11 25.27
CA PHE A 23 -3.03 2.24 23.84
C PHE A 23 -4.53 2.12 23.54
N MET A 24 -5.05 2.98 22.65
CA MET A 24 -6.46 2.85 22.21
C MET A 24 -6.68 1.52 21.51
N PRO A 25 -7.74 0.74 21.83
CA PRO A 25 -7.96 -0.63 21.32
C PRO A 25 -8.49 -0.63 19.88
N VAL A 26 -7.77 0.00 18.94
CA VAL A 26 -8.20 0.17 17.55
C VAL A 26 -7.62 -0.89 16.60
N PHE A 27 -6.57 -1.62 17.00
CA PHE A 27 -5.88 -2.61 16.15
C PHE A 27 -6.28 -4.07 16.42
N GLY A 28 -7.21 -4.32 17.35
CA GLY A 28 -7.55 -5.65 17.78
C GLY A 28 -6.39 -6.35 18.51
N LYS A 29 -6.47 -7.68 18.67
CA LYS A 29 -5.42 -8.45 19.35
C LYS A 29 -4.17 -8.52 18.45
N ARG A 30 -3.04 -8.00 18.96
CA ARG A 30 -1.76 -8.04 18.24
C ARG A 30 -1.21 -9.47 18.16
N THR A 31 -0.35 -9.72 17.19
CA THR A 31 0.48 -10.93 17.16
C THR A 31 1.36 -10.95 18.42
N PRO A 32 1.47 -12.08 19.15
CA PRO A 32 2.13 -12.13 20.46
C PRO A 32 3.66 -12.12 20.35
N LEU A 33 4.21 -11.06 19.76
CA LEU A 33 5.64 -10.83 19.57
C LEU A 33 5.97 -9.38 19.95
N CYS A 34 7.09 -9.17 20.64
CA CYS A 34 7.69 -7.85 20.85
C CYS A 34 8.88 -7.72 19.91
N ILE A 35 8.71 -7.04 18.76
CA ILE A 35 9.77 -6.85 17.79
C ILE A 35 10.70 -5.74 18.27
N VAL A 36 12.00 -6.02 18.35
CA VAL A 36 13.04 -5.10 18.86
C VAL A 36 14.06 -4.69 17.80
N ALA A 37 14.22 -5.49 16.74
CA ALA A 37 15.18 -5.21 15.68
C ALA A 37 14.72 -5.77 14.33
N GLY A 38 15.39 -5.36 13.25
CA GLY A 38 15.21 -5.94 11.94
C GLY A 38 16.46 -5.71 11.07
N HIS A 39 16.74 -6.66 10.19
CA HIS A 39 17.85 -6.57 9.24
C HIS A 39 17.47 -7.30 7.94
N GLY A 40 17.64 -6.65 6.80
CA GLY A 40 17.28 -7.21 5.51
C GLY A 40 15.79 -7.61 5.49
N VAL A 41 15.48 -8.86 5.23
CA VAL A 41 14.12 -9.40 5.22
C VAL A 41 13.68 -10.03 6.55
N TYR A 42 14.48 -9.88 7.61
CA TYR A 42 14.21 -10.52 8.90
C TYR A 42 13.88 -9.51 9.99
N LEU A 43 12.95 -9.90 10.87
CA LEU A 43 12.63 -9.22 12.13
C LEU A 43 13.12 -10.08 13.30
N THR A 44 13.53 -9.43 14.39
CA THR A 44 13.97 -10.09 15.63
C THR A 44 13.06 -9.67 16.79
N ASP A 45 12.58 -10.63 17.56
CA ASP A 45 11.79 -10.36 18.76
C ASP A 45 12.67 -10.20 20.02
N SER A 46 12.04 -9.85 21.15
CA SER A 46 12.70 -9.66 22.44
C SER A 46 13.27 -10.93 23.07
N ALA A 47 13.01 -12.10 22.50
CA ALA A 47 13.57 -13.38 22.88
C ALA A 47 14.66 -13.87 21.89
N ASP A 48 15.17 -12.96 21.02
CA ASP A 48 16.17 -13.21 19.98
C ASP A 48 15.74 -14.21 18.89
N ASN A 49 14.44 -14.47 18.73
CA ASN A 49 13.94 -15.26 17.61
C ASN A 49 13.89 -14.42 16.35
N GLN A 50 14.28 -15.01 15.22
CA GLN A 50 14.24 -14.38 13.90
C GLN A 50 13.06 -14.86 13.08
N TYR A 51 12.44 -13.92 12.37
CA TYR A 51 11.27 -14.16 11.54
C TYR A 51 11.50 -13.60 10.13
N LEU A 52 11.30 -14.42 9.10
CA LEU A 52 11.23 -13.97 7.72
C LEU A 52 9.96 -13.11 7.55
N ASP A 53 10.14 -11.84 7.23
CA ASP A 53 9.04 -10.86 7.12
C ASP A 53 8.43 -10.87 5.71
N MET A 54 7.36 -11.65 5.54
CA MET A 54 6.61 -11.70 4.28
C MET A 54 5.47 -10.66 4.24
N ILE A 55 5.47 -9.65 5.13
CA ILE A 55 4.45 -8.58 5.15
C ILE A 55 5.05 -7.17 5.03
N GLY A 56 6.34 -6.98 5.33
CA GLY A 56 7.07 -5.74 5.11
C GLY A 56 6.41 -4.49 5.71
N GLY A 57 5.83 -4.58 6.92
CA GLY A 57 5.08 -3.45 7.50
C GLY A 57 3.82 -3.07 6.71
N ILE A 58 3.18 -4.01 6.02
CA ILE A 58 2.06 -3.85 5.07
C ILE A 58 2.53 -3.05 3.82
N ALA A 59 3.50 -3.63 3.10
CA ALA A 59 4.12 -3.08 1.88
C ALA A 59 4.87 -1.75 2.09
N VAL A 60 5.33 -1.46 3.29
CA VAL A 60 6.05 -0.21 3.63
C VAL A 60 7.56 -0.37 3.48
N ASN A 61 8.13 -1.46 4.01
CA ASN A 61 9.58 -1.66 4.07
C ASN A 61 10.10 -2.26 2.76
N VAL A 62 10.04 -1.48 1.66
CA VAL A 62 10.42 -1.96 0.33
C VAL A 62 11.89 -2.35 0.24
N LEU A 63 12.78 -1.67 1.00
CA LEU A 63 14.21 -1.99 1.10
C LEU A 63 14.53 -2.95 2.26
N GLY A 64 13.52 -3.54 2.91
CA GLY A 64 13.71 -4.31 4.12
C GLY A 64 14.05 -3.45 5.34
N HIS A 65 14.60 -4.09 6.36
CA HIS A 65 14.90 -3.47 7.65
C HIS A 65 16.36 -3.03 7.74
N ALA A 66 16.62 -1.88 8.37
CA ALA A 66 17.95 -1.30 8.61
C ALA A 66 18.82 -1.21 7.34
N HIS A 67 18.22 -0.91 6.18
CA HIS A 67 18.96 -0.81 4.92
C HIS A 67 20.07 0.24 5.00
N PRO A 68 21.36 -0.10 4.68
CA PRO A 68 22.50 0.77 4.94
C PRO A 68 22.42 2.15 4.28
N ARG A 69 22.05 2.22 2.99
CA ARG A 69 21.92 3.50 2.27
C ARG A 69 20.78 4.36 2.81
N LEU A 70 19.63 3.75 3.12
CA LEU A 70 18.50 4.47 3.71
C LEU A 70 18.85 5.02 5.09
N THR A 71 19.43 4.19 5.95
CA THR A 71 19.87 4.58 7.30
C THR A 71 20.90 5.71 7.24
N ALA A 72 21.90 5.62 6.36
CA ALA A 72 22.89 6.68 6.17
C ALA A 72 22.24 8.00 5.72
N ALA A 73 21.36 7.95 4.72
CA ALA A 73 20.63 9.11 4.20
C ALA A 73 19.80 9.81 5.28
N ILE A 74 19.10 9.05 6.11
CA ILE A 74 18.32 9.56 7.25
C ILE A 74 19.24 10.21 8.28
N CYS A 75 20.31 9.53 8.70
CA CYS A 75 21.25 10.05 9.70
C CYS A 75 21.95 11.32 9.23
N GLU A 76 22.39 11.37 7.97
CA GLU A 76 23.04 12.55 7.39
C GLU A 76 22.09 13.74 7.29
N GLN A 77 20.85 13.50 6.80
CA GLN A 77 19.87 14.58 6.68
C GLN A 77 19.40 15.08 8.03
N ALA A 78 19.22 14.20 9.03
CA ALA A 78 18.84 14.56 10.39
C ALA A 78 19.86 15.50 11.05
N LYS A 79 21.16 15.31 10.76
CA LYS A 79 22.24 16.21 11.24
C LYS A 79 22.20 17.59 10.58
N ARG A 80 21.60 17.72 9.39
CA ARG A 80 21.57 18.98 8.63
C ARG A 80 20.29 19.78 8.88
N LEU A 81 19.16 19.16 8.63
CA LEU A 81 17.85 19.82 8.68
C LEU A 81 16.74 18.77 8.62
N VAL A 82 15.94 18.69 9.69
CA VAL A 82 14.79 17.78 9.73
C VAL A 82 13.56 18.43 9.09
N HIS A 83 13.29 19.71 9.43
CA HIS A 83 12.10 20.43 9.00
C HIS A 83 12.37 21.93 8.90
N CYS A 84 11.76 22.60 7.90
CA CYS A 84 11.87 24.06 7.73
C CYS A 84 10.55 24.72 7.27
N SER A 85 9.41 24.00 7.32
CA SER A 85 8.13 24.44 6.74
C SER A 85 8.17 24.54 5.19
N ASN A 86 6.99 24.67 4.59
CA ASN A 86 6.84 24.93 3.15
C ASN A 86 6.91 26.43 2.80
N TYR A 87 7.36 27.27 3.75
CA TYR A 87 7.67 28.67 3.47
C TYR A 87 9.01 28.87 2.75
N TYR A 88 9.90 27.88 2.80
CA TYR A 88 11.22 27.96 2.21
C TYR A 88 11.45 26.81 1.23
N TYR A 89 12.21 27.09 0.17
CA TYR A 89 12.70 26.04 -0.71
C TYR A 89 13.69 25.14 0.04
N ASN A 90 13.62 23.84 -0.22
CA ASN A 90 14.63 22.90 0.26
C ASN A 90 14.96 21.89 -0.84
N ILE A 91 16.24 21.51 -0.90
CA ILE A 91 16.77 20.68 -1.98
C ILE A 91 16.12 19.30 -2.06
N PRO A 92 16.02 18.50 -0.97
CA PRO A 92 15.44 17.16 -1.06
C PRO A 92 13.99 17.14 -1.54
N GLN A 93 13.18 18.09 -1.13
CA GLN A 93 11.78 18.18 -1.52
C GLN A 93 11.63 18.41 -3.03
N THR A 94 12.37 19.39 -3.56
CA THR A 94 12.31 19.71 -4.99
C THR A 94 12.83 18.56 -5.84
N GLN A 95 13.94 17.95 -5.44
CA GLN A 95 14.51 16.79 -6.15
C GLN A 95 13.58 15.58 -6.14
N LEU A 96 12.94 15.28 -5.01
CA LEU A 96 11.97 14.18 -4.95
C LEU A 96 10.74 14.47 -5.80
N ALA A 97 10.23 15.71 -5.78
CA ALA A 97 9.09 16.11 -6.61
C ALA A 97 9.42 15.96 -8.11
N GLU A 98 10.60 16.44 -8.54
CA GLU A 98 11.08 16.30 -9.91
C GLU A 98 11.17 14.83 -10.34
N ARG A 99 11.82 13.97 -9.54
CA ARG A 99 11.94 12.54 -9.86
C ARG A 99 10.60 11.83 -9.94
N LEU A 100 9.68 12.10 -9.00
CA LEU A 100 8.33 11.50 -9.03
C LEU A 100 7.53 11.97 -10.23
N ALA A 101 7.60 13.25 -10.59
CA ALA A 101 6.95 13.79 -11.78
C ALA A 101 7.47 13.10 -13.05
N LEU A 102 8.78 12.96 -13.22
CA LEU A 102 9.40 12.28 -14.35
C LEU A 102 9.04 10.78 -14.41
N LEU A 103 9.15 10.07 -13.28
CA LEU A 103 8.85 8.64 -13.20
C LEU A 103 7.37 8.32 -13.41
N SER A 104 6.47 9.27 -13.16
CA SER A 104 5.04 9.09 -13.39
C SER A 104 4.65 9.00 -14.86
N GLY A 105 5.45 9.59 -15.74
CA GLY A 105 5.12 9.72 -17.17
C GLY A 105 3.92 10.61 -17.47
N LEU A 106 3.34 11.29 -16.47
CA LEU A 106 2.19 12.17 -16.67
C LEU A 106 2.61 13.50 -17.30
N PRO A 107 1.89 13.99 -18.33
CA PRO A 107 2.26 15.23 -19.01
C PRO A 107 2.04 16.44 -18.10
N GLY A 108 3.07 17.29 -17.97
CA GLY A 108 3.03 18.50 -17.13
C GLY A 108 2.77 18.20 -15.65
N ALA A 109 3.33 17.11 -15.15
CA ALA A 109 3.09 16.62 -13.79
C ALA A 109 3.52 17.62 -12.70
N HIS A 110 2.68 17.78 -11.69
CA HIS A 110 2.97 18.52 -10.46
C HIS A 110 2.78 17.62 -9.24
N VAL A 111 3.59 17.83 -8.20
CA VAL A 111 3.61 17.00 -7.00
C VAL A 111 3.21 17.82 -5.77
N PHE A 112 2.35 17.23 -4.92
CA PHE A 112 2.10 17.71 -3.57
C PHE A 112 2.43 16.62 -2.57
N PHE A 113 3.07 16.96 -1.45
CA PHE A 113 3.43 16.02 -0.40
C PHE A 113 2.53 16.14 0.83
N GLY A 114 2.03 15.00 1.31
CA GLY A 114 1.43 14.79 2.62
C GLY A 114 2.30 13.88 3.49
N ASN A 115 1.73 13.36 4.59
CA ASN A 115 2.43 12.50 5.54
C ASN A 115 1.91 11.06 5.56
N SER A 116 0.80 10.81 4.89
CA SER A 116 0.16 9.48 4.85
C SER A 116 -0.64 9.28 3.57
N GLY A 117 -0.99 8.01 3.29
CA GLY A 117 -1.88 7.68 2.19
C GLY A 117 -3.27 8.32 2.34
N ALA A 118 -3.80 8.37 3.56
CA ALA A 118 -5.10 9.01 3.81
C ALA A 118 -5.06 10.51 3.48
N GLU A 119 -4.01 11.24 3.88
CA GLU A 119 -3.87 12.67 3.56
C GLU A 119 -3.81 12.92 2.05
N VAL A 120 -3.06 12.11 1.31
CA VAL A 120 -2.91 12.34 -0.14
C VAL A 120 -4.15 11.90 -0.91
N ASN A 121 -4.89 10.88 -0.48
CA ASN A 121 -6.20 10.57 -1.05
C ASN A 121 -7.23 11.66 -0.75
N GLU A 122 -7.23 12.22 0.46
CA GLU A 122 -8.05 13.39 0.83
C GLU A 122 -7.74 14.58 -0.09
N ALA A 123 -6.45 14.86 -0.30
CA ALA A 123 -5.99 15.92 -1.18
C ALA A 123 -6.34 15.65 -2.64
N ALA A 124 -6.25 14.41 -3.14
CA ALA A 124 -6.66 14.02 -4.50
C ALA A 124 -8.16 14.25 -4.74
N ILE A 125 -9.01 13.89 -3.76
CA ILE A 125 -10.45 14.17 -3.79
C ILE A 125 -10.72 15.66 -3.82
N LYS A 126 -10.03 16.45 -2.97
CA LYS A 126 -10.15 17.91 -2.95
C LYS A 126 -9.68 18.52 -4.26
N LEU A 127 -8.54 18.06 -4.81
CA LEU A 127 -7.99 18.53 -6.08
C LEU A 127 -8.99 18.33 -7.22
N ALA A 128 -9.60 17.15 -7.32
CA ALA A 128 -10.61 16.85 -8.33
C ALA A 128 -11.85 17.76 -8.20
N ARG A 129 -12.35 17.98 -6.99
CA ARG A 129 -13.47 18.90 -6.75
C ARG A 129 -13.10 20.35 -7.06
N GLY A 130 -11.91 20.79 -6.66
CA GLY A 130 -11.38 22.13 -6.94
C GLY A 130 -11.26 22.39 -8.44
N TYR A 131 -10.79 21.40 -9.21
CA TYR A 131 -10.70 21.49 -10.67
C TYR A 131 -12.04 21.91 -11.30
N PHE A 132 -13.14 21.24 -10.96
CA PHE A 132 -14.46 21.57 -11.50
C PHE A 132 -15.04 22.88 -10.93
N TYR A 133 -14.74 23.18 -9.66
CA TYR A 133 -15.15 24.46 -9.05
C TYR A 133 -14.56 25.65 -9.81
N TYR A 134 -13.26 25.63 -10.06
CA TYR A 134 -12.59 26.74 -10.78
C TYR A 134 -12.92 26.80 -12.28
N GLN A 135 -13.46 25.72 -12.85
CA GLN A 135 -14.04 25.73 -14.19
C GLN A 135 -15.48 26.31 -14.24
N GLY A 136 -16.04 26.74 -13.11
CA GLY A 136 -17.43 27.18 -13.03
C GLY A 136 -18.48 26.08 -13.22
N GLN A 137 -18.08 24.81 -13.12
CA GLN A 137 -18.92 23.63 -13.30
C GLN A 137 -18.77 22.66 -12.09
N PRO A 138 -19.14 23.09 -10.87
CA PRO A 138 -18.87 22.29 -9.68
C PRO A 138 -19.49 20.89 -9.75
N ARG A 139 -18.68 19.86 -9.53
CA ARG A 139 -19.09 18.46 -9.45
C ARG A 139 -18.66 17.89 -8.11
N SER A 140 -19.51 17.06 -7.48
CA SER A 140 -19.23 16.50 -6.15
C SER A 140 -19.20 14.97 -6.13
N LYS A 141 -19.74 14.30 -7.17
CA LYS A 141 -19.86 12.86 -7.23
C LYS A 141 -18.49 12.19 -7.39
N ILE A 142 -18.10 11.38 -6.41
CA ILE A 142 -16.89 10.56 -6.41
C ILE A 142 -17.32 9.10 -6.46
N ILE A 143 -16.81 8.36 -7.42
CA ILE A 143 -17.06 6.93 -7.55
C ILE A 143 -15.83 6.16 -7.09
N SER A 144 -16.04 5.13 -6.27
CA SER A 144 -15.03 4.15 -5.87
C SER A 144 -15.58 2.73 -5.96
N ALA A 145 -14.74 1.74 -5.69
CA ALA A 145 -15.18 0.35 -5.73
C ALA A 145 -15.65 -0.15 -4.35
N VAL A 146 -16.64 -1.04 -4.36
CA VAL A 146 -17.01 -1.85 -3.19
C VAL A 146 -15.76 -2.64 -2.75
N LYS A 147 -15.57 -2.79 -1.44
CA LYS A 147 -14.41 -3.42 -0.79
C LYS A 147 -13.08 -2.71 -0.99
N SER A 148 -13.03 -1.51 -1.59
CA SER A 148 -11.80 -0.70 -1.66
C SER A 148 -11.34 -0.23 -0.28
N PHE A 149 -10.10 0.28 -0.23
CA PHE A 149 -9.55 0.94 0.96
C PHE A 149 -8.72 2.15 0.56
N HIS A 150 -9.17 3.35 0.95
CA HIS A 150 -8.51 4.63 0.59
C HIS A 150 -8.03 5.46 1.78
N GLY A 151 -8.31 5.02 3.02
CA GLY A 151 -7.83 5.68 4.23
C GLY A 151 -8.82 5.72 5.39
N ARG A 152 -8.47 6.48 6.43
CA ARG A 152 -9.23 6.55 7.70
C ARG A 152 -9.64 7.97 8.10
N THR A 153 -9.40 9.00 7.29
CA THR A 153 -10.03 10.33 7.45
C THR A 153 -11.50 10.27 7.05
N LEU A 154 -12.30 11.25 7.41
CA LEU A 154 -13.75 11.17 7.12
C LEU A 154 -14.06 11.00 5.63
N ALA A 155 -13.41 11.76 4.72
CA ALA A 155 -13.69 11.59 3.30
C ALA A 155 -13.06 10.32 2.72
N THR A 156 -11.84 9.95 3.11
CA THR A 156 -11.23 8.70 2.62
C THR A 156 -11.89 7.44 3.20
N ALA A 157 -12.39 7.50 4.44
CA ALA A 157 -13.21 6.43 5.00
C ALA A 157 -14.56 6.32 4.30
N THR A 158 -15.12 7.46 3.86
CA THR A 158 -16.34 7.46 3.02
C THR A 158 -16.08 6.94 1.62
N ALA A 159 -14.93 7.28 1.01
CA ALA A 159 -14.51 6.72 -0.27
C ALA A 159 -14.19 5.22 -0.20
N THR A 160 -13.81 4.71 0.99
CA THR A 160 -13.58 3.29 1.24
C THR A 160 -14.89 2.51 1.16
N GLY A 161 -14.99 1.59 0.20
CA GLY A 161 -16.20 0.82 -0.08
C GLY A 161 -16.50 -0.30 0.93
N GLN A 162 -16.27 -0.03 2.23
CA GLN A 162 -16.47 -0.95 3.34
C GLN A 162 -17.08 -0.19 4.53
N SER A 163 -18.38 -0.31 4.71
CA SER A 163 -19.16 0.43 5.71
C SER A 163 -18.65 0.31 7.15
N LYS A 164 -18.01 -0.81 7.50
CA LYS A 164 -17.40 -1.03 8.83
C LYS A 164 -16.39 0.04 9.23
N TYR A 165 -15.81 0.78 8.27
CA TYR A 165 -14.81 1.82 8.53
C TYR A 165 -15.40 3.23 8.64
N SER A 166 -16.67 3.44 8.29
CA SER A 166 -17.26 4.78 8.20
C SER A 166 -18.57 4.95 8.96
N GLN A 167 -19.42 3.91 9.04
CA GLN A 167 -20.79 4.04 9.55
C GLN A 167 -20.91 4.60 10.99
N ALA A 168 -19.94 4.34 11.85
CA ALA A 168 -19.90 4.84 13.23
C ALA A 168 -19.63 6.36 13.33
N PHE A 169 -19.22 6.99 12.22
CA PHE A 169 -18.77 8.39 12.19
C PHE A 169 -19.71 9.31 11.41
N ALA A 170 -20.98 8.90 11.23
CA ALA A 170 -21.99 9.73 10.56
C ALA A 170 -22.24 11.05 11.33
N PRO A 171 -22.55 12.19 10.63
CA PRO A 171 -22.78 12.29 9.20
C PRO A 171 -21.50 12.24 8.36
N LEU A 172 -21.50 11.48 7.29
CA LEU A 172 -20.35 11.36 6.39
C LEU A 172 -20.37 12.43 5.28
N PRO A 173 -19.22 12.81 4.70
CA PRO A 173 -19.16 13.67 3.53
C PRO A 173 -20.02 13.13 2.39
N ALA A 174 -20.88 13.99 1.81
CA ALA A 174 -21.77 13.61 0.72
C ALA A 174 -21.04 13.45 -0.62
N GLY A 175 -21.70 12.77 -1.57
CA GLY A 175 -21.29 12.65 -2.96
C GLY A 175 -20.43 11.41 -3.28
N PHE A 176 -20.37 10.42 -2.41
CA PHE A 176 -19.64 9.17 -2.67
C PHE A 176 -20.59 8.06 -3.10
N GLU A 177 -20.19 7.29 -4.11
CA GLU A 177 -20.90 6.15 -4.65
C GLU A 177 -19.95 4.94 -4.79
N HIS A 178 -20.38 3.75 -4.39
CA HIS A 178 -19.57 2.54 -4.41
C HIS A 178 -20.14 1.53 -5.42
N ILE A 179 -19.31 1.10 -6.36
CA ILE A 179 -19.68 0.22 -7.46
C ILE A 179 -18.95 -1.12 -7.31
N PRO A 180 -19.59 -2.27 -7.62
CA PRO A 180 -18.90 -3.55 -7.61
C PRO A 180 -17.61 -3.52 -8.44
N TYR A 181 -16.52 -4.04 -7.84
CA TYR A 181 -15.21 -4.11 -8.51
C TYR A 181 -15.25 -5.13 -9.64
N ASN A 182 -14.62 -4.82 -10.78
CA ASN A 182 -14.63 -5.63 -12.01
C ASN A 182 -16.03 -5.81 -12.65
N ASP A 183 -17.02 -5.01 -12.27
CA ASP A 183 -18.31 -4.95 -12.99
C ASP A 183 -18.31 -3.74 -13.95
N THR A 184 -17.85 -3.98 -15.17
CA THR A 184 -17.74 -2.96 -16.22
C THR A 184 -19.09 -2.31 -16.53
N ARG A 185 -20.15 -3.09 -16.61
CA ARG A 185 -21.48 -2.58 -16.99
C ARG A 185 -22.02 -1.58 -15.96
N VAL A 186 -21.96 -1.95 -14.68
CA VAL A 186 -22.48 -1.09 -13.61
C VAL A 186 -21.59 0.15 -13.47
N MET A 187 -20.26 -0.01 -13.54
CA MET A 187 -19.30 1.10 -13.45
C MET A 187 -19.53 2.12 -14.57
N LEU A 188 -19.65 1.70 -15.82
CA LEU A 188 -19.86 2.62 -16.95
C LEU A 188 -21.21 3.34 -16.90
N SER A 189 -22.24 2.73 -16.34
CA SER A 189 -23.55 3.38 -16.15
C SER A 189 -23.51 4.43 -15.04
N ALA A 190 -22.64 4.26 -14.04
CA ALA A 190 -22.48 5.20 -12.93
C ALA A 190 -21.66 6.44 -13.30
N ILE A 191 -20.70 6.31 -14.23
CA ILE A 191 -19.85 7.42 -14.67
C ILE A 191 -20.59 8.28 -15.71
N ASP A 192 -20.95 9.49 -15.31
CA ASP A 192 -21.70 10.46 -16.12
C ASP A 192 -21.06 11.86 -16.08
N HIS A 193 -21.68 12.84 -16.73
CA HIS A 193 -21.21 14.23 -16.78
C HIS A 193 -21.30 14.97 -15.43
N GLN A 194 -21.91 14.39 -14.40
CA GLN A 194 -21.93 14.91 -13.03
C GLN A 194 -20.82 14.30 -12.16
N THR A 195 -20.15 13.26 -12.67
CA THR A 195 -19.05 12.60 -11.98
C THR A 195 -17.85 13.54 -11.92
N CYS A 196 -17.40 13.83 -10.69
CA CYS A 196 -16.18 14.59 -10.42
C CYS A 196 -14.94 13.74 -10.63
N ALA A 197 -14.89 12.60 -9.95
CA ALA A 197 -13.77 11.69 -10.09
C ALA A 197 -14.17 10.23 -9.88
N VAL A 198 -13.34 9.34 -10.42
CA VAL A 198 -13.32 7.91 -10.12
C VAL A 198 -11.99 7.61 -9.43
N ILE A 199 -12.02 7.05 -8.21
CA ILE A 199 -10.83 6.64 -7.46
C ILE A 199 -10.76 5.12 -7.40
N MET A 200 -9.64 4.54 -7.85
CA MET A 200 -9.48 3.09 -8.00
C MET A 200 -8.12 2.60 -7.51
N GLU A 201 -8.13 1.46 -6.83
CA GLU A 201 -6.96 0.60 -6.65
C GLU A 201 -6.84 -0.33 -7.87
N LEU A 202 -5.63 -0.57 -8.38
CA LEU A 202 -5.38 -1.56 -9.44
C LEU A 202 -5.28 -2.99 -8.90
N VAL A 203 -5.00 -3.11 -7.59
CA VAL A 203 -5.12 -4.35 -6.83
C VAL A 203 -5.73 -4.01 -5.49
N GLN A 204 -6.92 -4.49 -5.19
CA GLN A 204 -7.56 -4.29 -3.89
C GLN A 204 -6.83 -5.07 -2.80
N GLY A 205 -5.92 -4.40 -2.07
CA GLY A 205 -5.06 -5.04 -1.08
C GLY A 205 -5.77 -5.55 0.16
N GLU A 206 -6.73 -4.77 0.66
CA GLU A 206 -7.46 -5.06 1.90
C GLU A 206 -8.67 -6.01 1.70
N SER A 207 -8.91 -6.43 0.46
CA SER A 207 -10.00 -7.36 0.10
C SER A 207 -9.51 -8.73 -0.35
N GLY A 208 -8.19 -9.00 -0.18
CA GLY A 208 -7.61 -10.28 -0.50
C GLY A 208 -6.75 -10.30 -1.76
N VAL A 209 -6.14 -9.16 -2.08
CA VAL A 209 -5.23 -9.00 -3.22
C VAL A 209 -5.95 -9.35 -4.54
N ILE A 210 -6.97 -8.57 -4.86
CA ILE A 210 -7.78 -8.77 -6.07
C ILE A 210 -7.31 -7.82 -7.17
N PRO A 211 -6.65 -8.28 -8.25
CA PRO A 211 -6.29 -7.45 -9.38
C PRO A 211 -7.52 -6.97 -10.15
N ALA A 212 -7.42 -5.77 -10.70
CA ALA A 212 -8.40 -5.25 -11.66
C ALA A 212 -8.32 -6.05 -12.97
N ASP A 213 -9.44 -6.24 -13.63
CA ASP A 213 -9.46 -6.69 -15.00
C ASP A 213 -8.92 -5.56 -15.92
N PRO A 214 -7.98 -5.85 -16.84
CA PRO A 214 -7.43 -4.82 -17.73
C PRO A 214 -8.47 -4.13 -18.59
N GLU A 215 -9.44 -4.87 -19.14
CA GLU A 215 -10.49 -4.29 -19.97
C GLU A 215 -11.41 -3.37 -19.14
N TYR A 216 -11.73 -3.78 -17.91
CA TYR A 216 -12.48 -2.94 -16.96
C TYR A 216 -11.79 -1.60 -16.73
N MET A 217 -10.48 -1.57 -16.49
CA MET A 217 -9.74 -0.33 -16.26
C MET A 217 -9.63 0.54 -17.51
N HIS A 218 -9.39 -0.04 -18.68
CA HIS A 218 -9.39 0.70 -19.94
C HIS A 218 -10.75 1.33 -20.25
N MET A 219 -11.85 0.62 -19.96
CA MET A 219 -13.19 1.15 -20.17
C MET A 219 -13.51 2.29 -19.19
N ILE A 220 -13.05 2.21 -17.93
CA ILE A 220 -13.17 3.31 -16.97
C ILE A 220 -12.41 4.53 -17.46
N GLU A 221 -11.14 4.37 -17.85
CA GLU A 221 -10.31 5.46 -18.35
C GLU A 221 -10.97 6.14 -19.58
N LYS A 222 -11.43 5.35 -20.55
CA LYS A 222 -12.16 5.85 -21.70
C LYS A 222 -13.40 6.64 -21.28
N ARG A 223 -14.20 6.09 -20.37
CA ARG A 223 -15.43 6.74 -19.92
C ARG A 223 -15.16 8.03 -19.13
N CYS A 224 -14.09 8.07 -18.33
CA CYS A 224 -13.65 9.29 -17.66
C CYS A 224 -13.27 10.38 -18.70
N ARG A 225 -12.55 10.02 -19.76
CA ARG A 225 -12.23 10.96 -20.86
C ARG A 225 -13.49 11.49 -21.55
N GLU A 226 -14.47 10.64 -21.85
CA GLU A 226 -15.74 11.01 -22.51
C GLU A 226 -16.59 11.97 -21.68
N THR A 227 -16.65 11.76 -20.35
CA THR A 227 -17.46 12.57 -19.42
C THR A 227 -16.70 13.76 -18.85
N GLY A 228 -15.38 13.77 -19.01
CA GLY A 228 -14.47 14.74 -18.41
C GLY A 228 -14.16 14.47 -16.93
N ALA A 229 -14.64 13.36 -16.34
CA ALA A 229 -14.34 12.99 -14.96
C ALA A 229 -12.82 12.79 -14.75
N ILE A 230 -12.33 13.11 -13.55
CA ILE A 230 -10.93 12.90 -13.17
C ILE A 230 -10.71 11.43 -12.78
N LEU A 231 -9.72 10.77 -13.37
CA LEU A 231 -9.29 9.43 -12.99
C LEU A 231 -8.16 9.52 -11.96
N ILE A 232 -8.43 9.02 -10.75
CA ILE A 232 -7.45 8.90 -9.66
C ILE A 232 -7.07 7.43 -9.50
N ILE A 233 -5.80 7.11 -9.64
CA ILE A 233 -5.28 5.76 -9.34
C ILE A 233 -4.57 5.81 -8.00
N ASP A 234 -5.11 5.04 -7.05
CA ASP A 234 -4.53 4.85 -5.73
C ASP A 234 -3.41 3.79 -5.80
N GLU A 235 -2.18 4.27 -5.92
CA GLU A 235 -0.95 3.47 -5.96
C GLU A 235 -0.24 3.40 -4.59
N ILE A 236 -0.96 3.70 -3.51
CA ILE A 236 -0.38 3.72 -2.16
C ILE A 236 0.21 2.36 -1.79
N GLN A 237 -0.44 1.26 -2.18
CA GLN A 237 0.06 -0.08 -1.92
C GLN A 237 0.73 -0.73 -3.13
N THR A 238 0.35 -0.38 -4.34
CA THR A 238 0.81 -1.00 -5.59
C THR A 238 2.03 -0.33 -6.20
N GLY A 239 2.29 0.94 -5.89
CA GLY A 239 3.40 1.71 -6.43
C GLY A 239 4.77 1.37 -5.81
N ILE A 240 5.76 2.13 -6.21
CA ILE A 240 7.16 2.04 -5.73
C ILE A 240 7.76 0.63 -5.94
N GLY A 241 7.51 0.06 -7.12
CA GLY A 241 8.10 -1.22 -7.54
C GLY A 241 7.37 -2.48 -7.04
N ARG A 242 6.38 -2.36 -6.16
CA ARG A 242 5.69 -3.49 -5.50
C ARG A 242 5.19 -4.57 -6.46
N THR A 243 4.65 -4.14 -7.60
CA THR A 243 4.01 -5.04 -8.58
C THR A 243 4.94 -5.48 -9.71
N GLY A 244 6.24 -5.14 -9.67
CA GLY A 244 7.18 -5.41 -10.75
C GLY A 244 7.24 -4.32 -11.83
N HIS A 245 6.55 -3.19 -11.61
CA HIS A 245 6.71 -1.91 -12.28
C HIS A 245 6.78 -0.81 -11.23
N PHE A 246 7.40 0.32 -11.55
CA PHE A 246 7.46 1.46 -10.62
C PHE A 246 6.06 1.90 -10.19
N LEU A 247 5.13 1.96 -11.14
CA LEU A 247 3.68 2.17 -10.93
C LEU A 247 2.92 0.98 -11.52
N ALA A 248 1.93 0.46 -10.81
CA ALA A 248 1.09 -0.62 -11.30
C ALA A 248 0.25 -0.21 -12.52
N SER A 249 -0.06 1.08 -12.68
CA SER A 249 -0.72 1.63 -13.87
C SER A 249 0.00 1.29 -15.18
N SER A 250 1.32 1.06 -15.13
CA SER A 250 2.11 0.61 -16.29
C SER A 250 1.72 -0.78 -16.79
N HIS A 251 1.29 -1.71 -15.91
CA HIS A 251 0.76 -3.02 -16.33
C HIS A 251 -0.47 -2.91 -17.22
N TYR A 252 -1.23 -1.84 -17.02
CA TYR A 252 -2.50 -1.60 -17.70
C TYR A 252 -2.38 -0.58 -18.83
N GLY A 253 -1.20 0.04 -19.03
CA GLY A 253 -1.01 1.11 -20.01
C GLY A 253 -1.91 2.34 -19.77
N LEU A 254 -2.29 2.61 -18.53
CA LEU A 254 -3.19 3.71 -18.16
C LEU A 254 -2.45 5.05 -18.09
N GLN A 255 -3.19 6.11 -18.39
CA GLN A 255 -2.77 7.51 -18.26
C GLN A 255 -3.76 8.25 -17.34
N PRO A 256 -3.69 8.05 -16.00
CA PRO A 256 -4.59 8.69 -15.06
C PRO A 256 -4.35 10.21 -15.00
N ASP A 257 -5.33 10.95 -14.46
CA ASP A 257 -5.15 12.36 -14.16
C ASP A 257 -4.37 12.60 -12.86
N ILE A 258 -4.56 11.71 -11.88
CA ILE A 258 -3.93 11.79 -10.55
C ILE A 258 -3.45 10.40 -10.12
N ILE A 259 -2.25 10.33 -9.56
CA ILE A 259 -1.69 9.15 -8.90
C ILE A 259 -1.42 9.52 -7.43
N THR A 260 -1.76 8.64 -6.50
CA THR A 260 -1.41 8.81 -5.08
C THR A 260 -0.41 7.75 -4.64
N LEU A 261 0.62 8.17 -3.91
CA LEU A 261 1.70 7.31 -3.40
C LEU A 261 1.88 7.51 -1.90
N ALA A 262 2.28 6.46 -1.18
CA ALA A 262 2.74 6.51 0.21
C ALA A 262 3.55 5.25 0.53
N LYS A 263 3.35 4.64 1.70
CA LYS A 263 3.94 3.35 2.13
C LYS A 263 5.42 3.21 1.76
N GLY A 264 5.73 2.52 0.66
CA GLY A 264 7.10 2.26 0.21
C GLY A 264 7.93 3.50 -0.15
N LEU A 265 7.30 4.67 -0.32
CA LEU A 265 7.93 5.88 -0.87
C LEU A 265 9.18 6.35 -0.09
N ALA A 266 9.19 6.21 1.24
CA ALA A 266 10.36 6.57 2.07
C ALA A 266 10.83 5.43 2.99
N GLY A 267 10.55 4.17 2.62
CA GLY A 267 11.11 2.98 3.27
C GLY A 267 10.83 2.86 4.78
N GLY A 268 9.72 3.39 5.27
CA GLY A 268 9.31 3.34 6.67
C GLY A 268 9.02 4.70 7.30
N LEU A 269 9.52 5.81 6.73
CA LEU A 269 9.19 7.15 7.21
C LEU A 269 7.83 7.62 6.66
N PRO A 270 7.05 8.38 7.46
CA PRO A 270 5.71 8.83 7.06
C PRO A 270 5.79 9.91 5.96
N ILE A 271 5.35 9.55 4.77
CA ILE A 271 5.22 10.43 3.61
C ILE A 271 4.08 9.94 2.72
N GLY A 272 3.43 10.86 2.03
CA GLY A 272 2.56 10.60 0.90
C GLY A 272 2.81 11.62 -0.20
N ALA A 273 2.47 11.28 -1.44
CA ALA A 273 2.55 12.19 -2.57
C ALA A 273 1.33 12.05 -3.47
N ILE A 274 0.84 13.17 -3.98
CA ILE A 274 -0.01 13.23 -5.17
C ILE A 274 0.90 13.60 -6.33
N ILE A 275 0.71 12.95 -7.46
CA ILE A 275 1.24 13.36 -8.76
C ILE A 275 0.03 13.62 -9.66
N ALA A 276 -0.17 14.85 -10.06
CA ALA A 276 -1.29 15.26 -10.91
C ALA A 276 -0.78 15.77 -12.26
N ASN A 277 -1.43 15.37 -13.37
CA ASN A 277 -1.11 15.91 -14.69
C ASN A 277 -1.40 17.42 -14.76
N GLY A 278 -0.91 18.09 -15.82
CA GLY A 278 -1.05 19.55 -15.95
C GLY A 278 -2.51 20.03 -15.95
N LYS A 279 -3.47 19.20 -16.39
CA LYS A 279 -4.91 19.48 -16.32
C LYS A 279 -5.40 19.46 -14.88
N ALA A 280 -5.22 18.34 -14.18
CA ALA A 280 -5.75 18.14 -12.84
C ALA A 280 -5.09 19.07 -11.81
N SER A 281 -3.79 19.38 -11.97
CA SER A 281 -3.05 20.26 -11.05
C SER A 281 -3.61 21.68 -10.94
N SER A 282 -4.37 22.14 -11.96
CA SER A 282 -5.06 23.43 -11.92
C SER A 282 -6.24 23.50 -10.95
N GLY A 283 -6.59 22.38 -10.32
CA GLY A 283 -7.65 22.30 -9.31
C GLY A 283 -7.26 22.82 -7.93
N PHE A 284 -6.00 23.19 -7.69
CA PHE A 284 -5.57 23.91 -6.49
C PHE A 284 -5.03 25.29 -6.82
N HIS A 285 -5.50 26.28 -6.08
CA HIS A 285 -4.96 27.63 -6.04
C HIS A 285 -4.27 27.89 -4.71
N ILE A 286 -3.52 29.00 -4.64
CA ILE A 286 -2.81 29.39 -3.41
C ILE A 286 -3.78 29.51 -2.25
N GLY A 287 -3.52 28.74 -1.18
CA GLY A 287 -4.31 28.71 0.05
C GLY A 287 -5.38 27.62 0.13
N ASP A 288 -5.68 26.89 -0.95
CA ASP A 288 -6.73 25.84 -0.94
C ASP A 288 -6.35 24.62 -0.13
N HIS A 289 -5.06 24.29 -0.09
CA HIS A 289 -4.55 23.11 0.59
C HIS A 289 -3.13 23.35 1.09
N GLY A 290 -2.72 22.55 2.10
CA GLY A 290 -1.38 22.63 2.68
C GLY A 290 -1.11 21.51 3.65
N SER A 291 0.16 21.38 4.04
CA SER A 291 0.62 20.46 5.06
C SER A 291 1.81 21.10 5.80
N THR A 292 1.80 21.06 7.12
CA THR A 292 2.94 21.55 7.91
C THR A 292 4.18 20.67 7.70
N PHE A 293 4.03 19.36 7.78
CA PHE A 293 5.14 18.39 7.73
C PHE A 293 5.34 17.78 6.35
N GLY A 294 4.35 17.86 5.45
CA GLY A 294 4.40 17.22 4.13
C GLY A 294 5.59 17.71 3.32
N GLY A 295 6.40 16.77 2.82
CA GLY A 295 7.60 17.06 2.04
C GLY A 295 8.75 17.66 2.85
N ASN A 296 8.84 17.42 4.17
CA ASN A 296 10.00 17.89 4.93
C ASN A 296 11.31 17.28 4.41
N PRO A 297 12.45 17.98 4.60
CA PRO A 297 13.75 17.54 4.07
C PRO A 297 14.13 16.11 4.45
N LEU A 298 13.82 15.67 5.67
CA LEU A 298 14.21 14.35 6.16
C LEU A 298 13.52 13.22 5.37
N VAL A 299 12.19 13.29 5.27
CA VAL A 299 11.40 12.24 4.59
C VAL A 299 11.65 12.26 3.08
N CYS A 300 11.87 13.46 2.49
CA CYS A 300 12.21 13.57 1.07
C CYS A 300 13.59 13.00 0.76
N ARG A 301 14.59 13.20 1.63
CA ARG A 301 15.91 12.59 1.47
C ARG A 301 15.83 11.06 1.58
N ALA A 302 14.99 10.54 2.47
CA ALA A 302 14.73 9.11 2.57
C ALA A 302 14.05 8.58 1.30
N GLY A 303 13.05 9.30 0.77
CA GLY A 303 12.41 8.96 -0.50
C GLY A 303 13.38 8.91 -1.67
N LEU A 304 14.29 9.90 -1.77
CA LEU A 304 15.35 9.87 -2.79
C LEU A 304 16.25 8.65 -2.63
N ALA A 305 16.64 8.28 -1.40
CA ALA A 305 17.46 7.09 -1.16
C ALA A 305 16.73 5.78 -1.54
N VAL A 306 15.41 5.72 -1.35
CA VAL A 306 14.60 4.59 -1.83
C VAL A 306 14.63 4.52 -3.35
N LEU A 307 14.39 5.63 -4.05
CA LEU A 307 14.41 5.66 -5.52
C LEU A 307 15.80 5.31 -6.08
N ASP A 308 16.87 5.82 -5.45
CA ASP A 308 18.25 5.50 -5.83
C ASP A 308 18.54 4.00 -5.70
N GLU A 309 18.03 3.36 -4.63
CA GLU A 309 18.27 1.94 -4.39
C GLU A 309 17.41 1.04 -5.29
N LEU A 310 16.17 1.42 -5.55
CA LEU A 310 15.31 0.69 -6.49
C LEU A 310 15.97 0.58 -7.87
N GLU A 311 16.60 1.66 -8.33
CA GLU A 311 17.31 1.71 -9.61
C GLU A 311 18.64 0.95 -9.54
N ALA A 312 19.51 1.26 -8.56
CA ALA A 312 20.85 0.72 -8.47
C ALA A 312 20.89 -0.81 -8.26
N SER A 313 19.91 -1.35 -7.56
CA SER A 313 19.81 -2.79 -7.23
C SER A 313 18.73 -3.51 -8.05
N HIS A 314 18.17 -2.88 -9.08
CA HIS A 314 17.16 -3.47 -9.97
C HIS A 314 15.98 -4.10 -9.21
N LEU A 315 15.53 -3.45 -8.11
CA LEU A 315 14.54 -4.04 -7.21
C LEU A 315 13.13 -4.16 -7.83
N VAL A 316 12.83 -3.36 -8.83
CA VAL A 316 11.57 -3.45 -9.57
C VAL A 316 11.52 -4.74 -10.39
N GLU A 317 12.59 -5.05 -11.10
CA GLU A 317 12.76 -6.28 -11.86
C GLU A 317 12.82 -7.49 -10.92
N ASN A 318 13.52 -7.36 -9.79
CA ASN A 318 13.56 -8.39 -8.77
C ASN A 318 12.16 -8.73 -8.25
N ALA A 319 11.32 -7.73 -8.00
CA ALA A 319 9.93 -7.95 -7.56
C ALA A 319 9.10 -8.72 -8.60
N ALA A 320 9.30 -8.50 -9.89
CA ALA A 320 8.64 -9.25 -10.94
C ALA A 320 9.10 -10.73 -10.98
N ILE A 321 10.41 -10.95 -10.90
CA ILE A 321 11.01 -12.29 -10.97
C ILE A 321 10.65 -13.10 -9.72
N THR A 322 10.98 -12.60 -8.54
CA THR A 322 10.74 -13.31 -7.27
C THR A 322 9.25 -13.46 -6.98
N GLY A 323 8.43 -12.49 -7.39
CA GLY A 323 6.97 -12.59 -7.32
C GLY A 323 6.43 -13.73 -8.17
N THR A 324 6.96 -13.92 -9.37
CA THR A 324 6.59 -15.04 -10.25
C THR A 324 7.02 -16.40 -9.68
N LEU A 325 8.25 -16.48 -9.15
CA LEU A 325 8.76 -17.69 -8.49
C LEU A 325 7.87 -18.07 -7.29
N LEU A 326 7.56 -17.10 -6.45
CA LEU A 326 6.73 -17.30 -5.27
C LEU A 326 5.31 -17.76 -5.63
N GLN A 327 4.65 -17.11 -6.58
CA GLN A 327 3.32 -17.51 -7.04
C GLN A 327 3.32 -18.93 -7.63
N ASN A 328 4.32 -19.27 -8.45
CA ASN A 328 4.43 -20.59 -9.06
C ASN A 328 4.67 -21.67 -8.01
N GLY A 329 5.53 -21.43 -7.02
CA GLY A 329 5.74 -22.35 -5.91
C GLY A 329 4.47 -22.57 -5.08
N ILE A 330 3.70 -21.51 -4.80
CA ILE A 330 2.41 -21.64 -4.10
C ILE A 330 1.39 -22.42 -4.94
N ARG A 331 1.34 -22.20 -6.28
CA ARG A 331 0.47 -23.01 -7.17
C ARG A 331 0.87 -24.49 -7.22
N GLU A 332 2.15 -24.79 -7.11
CA GLU A 332 2.63 -26.18 -6.98
C GLU A 332 2.15 -26.79 -5.67
N LEU A 333 2.32 -26.10 -4.54
CA LEU A 333 1.78 -26.54 -3.27
C LEU A 333 0.26 -26.72 -3.29
N SER A 334 -0.46 -25.87 -4.02
CA SER A 334 -1.91 -26.03 -4.24
C SER A 334 -2.23 -27.38 -4.88
N ARG A 335 -1.49 -27.75 -5.94
CA ARG A 335 -1.70 -29.07 -6.63
C ARG A 335 -1.35 -30.25 -5.75
N MET A 336 -0.31 -30.12 -4.91
CA MET A 336 0.15 -31.19 -4.04
C MET A 336 -0.78 -31.44 -2.86
N THR A 337 -1.30 -30.37 -2.27
CA THR A 337 -2.07 -30.45 -1.00
C THR A 337 -3.58 -30.39 -1.21
N GLY A 338 -4.04 -29.79 -2.30
CA GLY A 338 -5.46 -29.52 -2.53
C GLY A 338 -6.08 -28.51 -1.57
N LEU A 339 -5.29 -27.80 -0.75
CA LEU A 339 -5.79 -26.91 0.30
C LEU A 339 -5.89 -25.44 -0.15
N ILE A 340 -5.27 -25.07 -1.25
CA ILE A 340 -5.29 -23.72 -1.82
C ILE A 340 -6.17 -23.71 -3.07
N SER A 341 -7.19 -22.86 -3.12
CA SER A 341 -8.14 -22.75 -4.23
C SER A 341 -7.71 -21.73 -5.28
N ASP A 342 -7.01 -20.66 -4.89
CA ASP A 342 -6.58 -19.61 -5.81
C ASP A 342 -5.27 -18.97 -5.36
N VAL A 343 -4.46 -18.52 -6.35
CA VAL A 343 -3.20 -17.76 -6.14
C VAL A 343 -3.18 -16.61 -7.12
N ARG A 344 -3.21 -15.38 -6.62
CA ARG A 344 -3.37 -14.16 -7.40
C ARG A 344 -2.47 -13.02 -6.93
N GLY A 345 -2.33 -11.98 -7.74
CA GLY A 345 -1.54 -10.79 -7.44
C GLY A 345 -0.57 -10.41 -8.55
N LEU A 346 0.19 -9.34 -8.34
CA LEU A 346 1.19 -8.80 -9.25
C LEU A 346 2.51 -8.59 -8.50
N GLY A 347 3.62 -9.03 -9.08
CA GLY A 347 4.94 -8.92 -8.45
C GLY A 347 4.95 -9.51 -7.04
N LEU A 348 5.44 -8.75 -6.08
CA LEU A 348 5.47 -9.11 -4.65
C LEU A 348 4.25 -8.61 -3.86
N MET A 349 3.10 -8.44 -4.48
CA MET A 349 1.79 -8.25 -3.87
C MET A 349 0.95 -9.47 -4.18
N ILE A 350 0.92 -10.46 -3.28
CA ILE A 350 0.38 -11.80 -3.52
C ILE A 350 -0.66 -12.15 -2.47
N GLY A 351 -1.77 -12.73 -2.90
CA GLY A 351 -2.76 -13.39 -2.07
C GLY A 351 -2.96 -14.83 -2.51
N PHE A 352 -3.11 -15.74 -1.57
CA PHE A 352 -3.61 -17.07 -1.86
C PHE A 352 -4.78 -17.43 -0.96
N GLU A 353 -5.76 -18.10 -1.53
CA GLU A 353 -7.01 -18.42 -0.88
C GLU A 353 -7.06 -19.90 -0.51
N LEU A 354 -7.47 -20.19 0.72
CA LEU A 354 -7.59 -21.53 1.26
C LEU A 354 -9.01 -22.05 1.06
N ASN A 355 -9.16 -23.36 0.82
CA ASN A 355 -10.46 -24.02 0.65
C ASN A 355 -11.30 -24.03 1.94
N LYS A 356 -10.70 -23.73 3.09
CA LYS A 356 -11.33 -23.72 4.42
C LYS A 356 -11.00 -22.40 5.14
N PRO A 357 -11.83 -21.95 6.11
CA PRO A 357 -11.60 -20.72 6.87
C PRO A 357 -10.50 -20.90 7.95
N VAL A 358 -9.27 -21.21 7.51
CA VAL A 358 -8.11 -21.52 8.40
C VAL A 358 -6.91 -20.57 8.19
N ALA A 359 -7.11 -19.42 7.54
CA ALA A 359 -5.99 -18.50 7.27
C ALA A 359 -5.31 -17.98 8.55
N LEU A 360 -6.06 -17.81 9.65
CA LEU A 360 -5.49 -17.42 10.94
C LEU A 360 -4.66 -18.54 11.57
N ASP A 361 -5.03 -19.80 11.37
CA ASP A 361 -4.28 -20.94 11.86
C ASP A 361 -3.00 -21.13 11.05
N VAL A 362 -3.07 -21.00 9.71
CA VAL A 362 -1.88 -20.98 8.84
C VAL A 362 -0.93 -19.84 9.22
N LYS A 363 -1.45 -18.62 9.44
CA LYS A 363 -0.65 -17.48 9.90
C LYS A 363 0.05 -17.79 11.24
N ARG A 364 -0.66 -18.37 12.19
CA ARG A 364 -0.09 -18.75 13.50
C ARG A 364 0.96 -19.84 13.35
N ALA A 365 0.69 -20.87 12.57
CA ALA A 365 1.64 -21.95 12.34
C ALA A 365 2.90 -21.47 11.64
N LEU A 366 2.79 -20.62 10.60
CA LEU A 366 3.93 -19.99 9.95
C LEU A 366 4.75 -19.13 10.91
N MET A 367 4.10 -18.38 11.81
CA MET A 367 4.81 -17.62 12.84
C MET A 367 5.65 -18.55 13.75
N LEU A 368 5.14 -19.70 14.15
CA LEU A 368 5.88 -20.69 14.93
C LEU A 368 7.06 -21.29 14.15
N GLU A 369 6.94 -21.36 12.82
CA GLU A 369 8.02 -21.73 11.90
C GLU A 369 8.99 -20.57 11.60
N GLY A 370 8.82 -19.39 12.22
CA GLY A 370 9.65 -18.21 12.00
C GLY A 370 9.35 -17.47 10.71
N VAL A 371 8.07 -17.41 10.29
CA VAL A 371 7.63 -16.63 9.11
C VAL A 371 6.43 -15.77 9.47
N LEU A 372 6.48 -14.47 9.16
CA LEU A 372 5.37 -13.55 9.39
C LEU A 372 4.63 -13.28 8.07
N VAL A 373 3.33 -13.58 8.06
CA VAL A 373 2.44 -13.31 6.93
C VAL A 373 1.22 -12.50 7.35
N GLY A 374 0.55 -11.84 6.39
CA GLY A 374 -0.75 -11.21 6.60
C GLY A 374 -1.91 -12.17 6.37
N SER A 375 -3.10 -11.78 6.80
CA SER A 375 -4.36 -12.46 6.45
C SER A 375 -5.44 -11.44 6.14
N VAL A 376 -6.37 -11.80 5.26
CA VAL A 376 -7.57 -11.01 4.95
C VAL A 376 -8.78 -11.93 5.10
N GLY A 377 -9.66 -11.60 6.04
CA GLY A 377 -10.71 -12.53 6.45
C GLY A 377 -10.13 -13.81 7.05
N ASP A 378 -10.83 -14.89 6.89
CA ASP A 378 -10.53 -16.21 7.46
C ASP A 378 -9.99 -17.23 6.43
N GLN A 379 -9.96 -16.88 5.13
CA GLN A 379 -9.54 -17.76 4.06
C GLN A 379 -8.30 -17.29 3.29
N ILE A 380 -7.91 -16.01 3.36
CA ILE A 380 -6.86 -15.47 2.50
C ILE A 380 -5.61 -15.17 3.31
N VAL A 381 -4.47 -15.70 2.85
CA VAL A 381 -3.13 -15.32 3.30
C VAL A 381 -2.56 -14.32 2.32
N ARG A 382 -2.00 -13.23 2.86
CA ARG A 382 -1.44 -12.11 2.09
C ARG A 382 0.06 -11.98 2.31
N LEU A 383 0.80 -11.82 1.21
CA LEU A 383 2.25 -11.64 1.18
C LEU A 383 2.59 -10.30 0.55
N LEU A 384 3.41 -9.51 1.25
CA LEU A 384 3.88 -8.17 0.87
C LEU A 384 5.36 -7.99 1.31
N PRO A 385 6.25 -8.95 1.01
CA PRO A 385 7.63 -8.92 1.52
C PRO A 385 8.40 -7.70 1.00
N PRO A 386 9.56 -7.36 1.59
CA PRO A 386 10.50 -6.40 1.01
C PRO A 386 10.89 -6.75 -0.43
N LEU A 387 11.20 -5.73 -1.27
CA LEU A 387 11.58 -5.96 -2.67
C LEU A 387 12.98 -6.54 -2.83
N ILE A 388 13.76 -6.56 -1.76
CA ILE A 388 15.07 -7.22 -1.67
C ILE A 388 14.96 -8.72 -1.39
N LEU A 389 13.75 -9.30 -1.45
CA LEU A 389 13.54 -10.74 -1.29
C LEU A 389 14.30 -11.50 -2.39
N GLU A 390 15.11 -12.48 -2.03
CA GLU A 390 15.89 -13.32 -2.93
C GLU A 390 15.23 -14.69 -3.13
N GLU A 391 15.64 -15.45 -4.16
CA GLU A 391 15.15 -16.79 -4.46
C GLU A 391 15.31 -17.75 -3.25
N SER A 392 16.45 -17.68 -2.56
CA SER A 392 16.70 -18.45 -1.33
C SER A 392 15.65 -18.23 -0.24
N HIS A 393 15.16 -17.00 -0.09
CA HIS A 393 14.09 -16.68 0.84
C HIS A 393 12.74 -17.24 0.38
N VAL A 394 12.50 -17.26 -0.94
CA VAL A 394 11.31 -17.89 -1.52
C VAL A 394 11.29 -19.39 -1.23
N GLU A 395 12.42 -20.06 -1.42
CA GLU A 395 12.57 -21.50 -1.11
C GLU A 395 12.29 -21.79 0.38
N ILE A 396 12.88 -21.01 1.28
CA ILE A 396 12.64 -21.10 2.73
C ILE A 396 11.15 -20.96 3.04
N PHE A 397 10.51 -19.94 2.48
CA PHE A 397 9.08 -19.70 2.68
C PHE A 397 8.23 -20.89 2.18
N LEU A 398 8.47 -21.34 0.96
CA LEU A 398 7.70 -22.43 0.35
C LEU A 398 7.85 -23.74 1.11
N GLN A 399 9.06 -24.07 1.59
CA GLN A 399 9.28 -25.25 2.42
C GLN A 399 8.51 -25.18 3.73
N LYS A 400 8.52 -24.02 4.41
CA LYS A 400 7.79 -23.83 5.66
C LYS A 400 6.27 -23.83 5.44
N LEU A 401 5.80 -23.20 4.36
CA LEU A 401 4.39 -23.24 4.00
C LEU A 401 3.93 -24.68 3.72
N LYS A 402 4.74 -25.46 3.00
CA LYS A 402 4.45 -26.89 2.77
C LYS A 402 4.27 -27.65 4.08
N ASN A 403 5.23 -27.53 5.00
CA ASN A 403 5.17 -28.21 6.30
C ASN A 403 3.89 -27.84 7.07
N VAL A 404 3.54 -26.55 7.07
CA VAL A 404 2.33 -26.06 7.73
C VAL A 404 1.06 -26.63 7.08
N LEU A 405 0.98 -26.62 5.74
CA LEU A 405 -0.21 -27.14 5.05
C LEU A 405 -0.38 -28.65 5.25
N GLU A 406 0.70 -29.44 5.24
CA GLU A 406 0.68 -30.89 5.47
C GLU A 406 0.30 -31.24 6.95
N ALA A 407 0.57 -30.34 7.91
CA ALA A 407 0.23 -30.53 9.29
C ALA A 407 -1.19 -30.06 9.68
N LEU A 408 -1.90 -29.38 8.76
CA LEU A 408 -3.29 -28.96 9.03
C LEU A 408 -4.20 -30.19 9.11
N PRO A 409 -5.11 -30.24 10.09
CA PRO A 409 -6.11 -31.32 10.14
C PRO A 409 -7.03 -31.21 8.92
N VAL A 410 -7.06 -32.29 8.13
CA VAL A 410 -7.84 -32.41 6.87
C VAL A 410 -9.34 -32.42 7.14
#